data_df43fe130fad36cdb8818d3ebd024986
#
_entry.id   df43fe130fad36cdb8818d3ebd024986
#
_cell.length_a   1.000
_cell.length_b   1.000
_cell.length_c   1.000
_cell.angle_alpha   90.00
_cell.angle_beta   90.00
_cell.angle_gamma   90.00
#
_symmetry.space_group_name_H-M   'P 1'
#
loop_
_entity.id
_entity.type
_entity.pdbx_description
1 polymer ?
#
loop_
_entity_poly.entity_id
_entity_poly.type
_entity_poly.pdbx_seq_one_letter_code
_entity_poly.pdbx_strand_id
1 'polypeptide(L)'
;MSTSQQWLRTPTAAEALGCSQNHLKRCRDSHGGFLVGGEDYILGSSHSASILWNVERIRAAFHHRGVIRQRGEAALKQAVGA
;
A
#
# COMPACT_ATOMS: atom_id res chain seq x y z
N MET A 1 -11.01 -22.43 6.05
CA MET A 1 -11.04 -21.66 6.40
C MET A 1 -10.78 -20.60 5.85
N SER A 2 -11.07 -19.84 5.91
CA SER A 2 -11.15 -18.78 5.25
C SER A 2 -10.11 -17.96 5.52
N THR A 3 -9.46 -17.62 4.67
CA THR A 3 -8.62 -16.65 4.72
C THR A 3 -9.28 -15.47 4.53
N SER A 4 -9.87 -14.97 5.40
CA SER A 4 -10.54 -13.74 5.22
C SER A 4 -9.54 -12.66 5.09
N GLN A 5 -9.51 -12.01 4.00
CA GLN A 5 -8.78 -10.80 3.84
C GLN A 5 -9.49 -9.74 4.68
N GLN A 6 -8.75 -9.00 5.48
CA GLN A 6 -9.33 -7.96 6.27
C GLN A 6 -9.42 -6.67 5.48
N TRP A 7 -10.62 -6.15 5.37
CA TRP A 7 -10.86 -4.87 4.73
C TRP A 7 -11.15 -3.85 5.83
N LEU A 8 -10.21 -2.92 6.02
CA LEU A 8 -10.27 -1.97 7.11
C LEU A 8 -10.49 -0.55 6.60
N ARG A 9 -11.12 0.28 7.40
CA ARG A 9 -11.31 1.69 7.08
C ARG A 9 -9.96 2.42 7.14
N THR A 10 -9.90 3.58 6.52
CA THR A 10 -8.65 4.33 6.37
C THR A 10 -7.87 4.56 7.67
N PRO A 11 -8.47 5.03 8.76
CA PRO A 11 -7.68 5.25 9.98
C PRO A 11 -7.06 3.97 10.51
N THR A 12 -7.83 2.90 10.56
CA THR A 12 -7.37 1.62 11.08
C THR A 12 -6.32 0.99 10.15
N ALA A 13 -6.55 1.08 8.85
CA ALA A 13 -5.61 0.55 7.87
C ALA A 13 -4.27 1.29 7.92
N ALA A 14 -4.30 2.61 8.00
CA ALA A 14 -3.09 3.41 8.10
C ALA A 14 -2.30 3.06 9.35
N GLU A 15 -2.98 2.91 10.47
CA GLU A 15 -2.34 2.52 11.71
C GLU A 15 -1.70 1.14 11.60
N ALA A 16 -2.41 0.18 11.03
CA ALA A 16 -1.90 -1.18 10.85
C ALA A 16 -0.69 -1.22 9.91
N LEU A 17 -0.64 -0.30 8.95
CA LEU A 17 0.46 -0.23 7.99
C LEU A 17 1.59 0.69 8.45
N GLY A 18 1.40 1.41 9.53
CA GLY A 18 2.42 2.30 10.06
C GLY A 18 2.64 3.56 9.23
N CYS A 19 1.61 4.06 8.57
CA CYS A 19 1.72 5.25 7.74
C CYS A 19 0.59 6.23 8.04
N SER A 20 0.68 7.43 7.48
CA SER A 20 -0.41 8.40 7.66
C SER A 20 -1.56 8.08 6.71
N GLN A 21 -2.74 8.54 7.05
CA GLN A 21 -3.90 8.37 6.19
C GLN A 21 -3.70 9.04 4.84
N ASN A 22 -3.09 10.21 4.83
CA ASN A 22 -2.84 10.93 3.58
C ASN A 22 -1.86 10.18 2.69
N HIS A 23 -0.83 9.58 3.27
CA HIS A 23 0.12 8.77 2.53
C HIS A 23 -0.57 7.59 1.88
N LEU A 24 -1.42 6.90 2.64
CA LEU A 24 -2.16 5.74 2.13
C LEU A 24 -3.05 6.15 0.95
N LYS A 25 -3.75 7.26 1.07
CA LYS A 25 -4.63 7.74 0.01
C LYS A 25 -3.85 8.12 -1.25
N ARG A 26 -2.65 8.65 -1.10
CA ARG A 26 -1.83 9.02 -2.25
C ARG A 26 -1.24 7.83 -2.97
N CYS A 27 -1.17 6.68 -2.32
CA CYS A 27 -0.66 5.49 -2.96
C CYS A 27 -1.63 4.85 -3.94
N ARG A 28 -2.87 5.35 -4.01
CA ARG A 28 -3.87 4.80 -4.92
C ARG A 28 -3.52 5.09 -6.38
N ASP A 29 -3.87 4.18 -7.25
CA ASP A 29 -3.64 4.34 -8.69
C ASP A 29 -4.31 5.60 -9.24
N SER A 30 -5.46 5.99 -8.68
CA SER A 30 -6.14 7.21 -9.10
C SER A 30 -5.34 8.47 -8.78
N HIS A 31 -4.34 8.38 -7.94
CA HIS A 31 -3.47 9.49 -7.57
C HIS A 31 -2.03 9.25 -8.02
N GLY A 32 -1.84 8.42 -9.01
CA GLY A 32 -0.52 8.12 -9.54
C GLY A 32 0.29 7.12 -8.73
N GLY A 33 -0.33 6.46 -7.79
CA GLY A 33 0.34 5.47 -6.96
C GLY A 33 0.25 4.06 -7.52
N PHE A 34 0.65 3.09 -6.72
CA PHE A 34 0.73 1.70 -7.15
C PHE A 34 -0.38 0.79 -6.61
N LEU A 35 -1.23 1.29 -5.74
CA LEU A 35 -2.33 0.48 -5.20
C LEU A 35 -3.48 0.46 -6.21
N VAL A 36 -3.95 -0.73 -6.52
CA VAL A 36 -4.94 -0.94 -7.57
C VAL A 36 -6.35 -0.97 -7.02
N GLY A 37 -7.22 -0.14 -7.54
CA GLY A 37 -8.62 -0.10 -7.11
C GLY A 37 -9.32 -1.40 -7.45
N GLY A 38 -10.09 -1.90 -6.50
CA GLY A 38 -10.77 -3.18 -6.63
C GLY A 38 -9.97 -4.35 -6.07
N GLU A 39 -8.65 -4.22 -5.97
CA GLU A 39 -7.81 -5.28 -5.42
C GLU A 39 -7.18 -4.87 -4.10
N ASP A 40 -6.52 -3.74 -4.05
CA ASP A 40 -5.86 -3.26 -2.84
C ASP A 40 -6.78 -2.40 -1.98
N TYR A 41 -7.70 -1.73 -2.62
CA TYR A 41 -8.71 -0.95 -1.91
C TYR A 41 -10.02 -1.00 -2.68
N ILE A 42 -11.13 -0.75 -2.00
CA ILE A 42 -12.44 -0.66 -2.65
C ILE A 42 -13.15 0.60 -2.20
N LEU A 43 -13.88 1.17 -3.13
CA LEU A 43 -14.68 2.36 -2.83
C LEU A 43 -16.09 1.92 -2.45
N GLY A 44 -16.69 2.64 -1.53
CA GLY A 44 -18.07 2.36 -1.16
C GLY A 44 -19.04 2.75 -2.27
N SER A 45 -20.26 2.29 -2.15
CA SER A 45 -21.27 2.52 -3.18
C SER A 45 -21.79 3.95 -3.20
N SER A 46 -21.52 4.75 -2.18
CA SER A 46 -21.90 6.16 -2.19
C SER A 46 -20.65 7.00 -1.95
N HIS A 47 -20.67 8.26 -2.36
CA HIS A 47 -19.47 9.08 -2.22
C HIS A 47 -19.14 9.42 -0.75
N SER A 48 -20.10 9.20 0.15
CA SER A 48 -19.84 9.39 1.57
C SER A 48 -19.37 8.10 2.25
N ALA A 49 -19.33 6.99 1.53
CA ALA A 49 -18.89 5.73 2.11
C ALA A 49 -17.39 5.71 2.28
N SER A 50 -16.92 5.04 3.33
CA SER A 50 -15.50 4.95 3.61
C SER A 50 -14.80 4.05 2.60
N ILE A 51 -13.55 4.36 2.30
CA ILE A 51 -12.72 3.47 1.51
C ILE A 51 -12.31 2.31 2.43
N LEU A 52 -12.34 1.10 1.90
CA LEU A 52 -11.87 -0.07 2.63
C LEU A 52 -10.57 -0.55 1.99
N TRP A 53 -9.62 -0.93 2.82
CA TRP A 53 -8.27 -1.27 2.39
C TRP A 53 -7.95 -2.72 2.73
N ASN A 54 -7.34 -3.41 1.78
CA ASN A 54 -6.89 -4.78 2.00
C ASN A 54 -5.47 -4.70 2.56
N VAL A 55 -5.37 -4.70 3.87
CA VAL A 55 -4.10 -4.47 4.56
C VAL A 55 -3.06 -5.52 4.23
N GLU A 56 -3.46 -6.76 4.06
CA GLU A 56 -2.50 -7.83 3.74
C GLU A 56 -1.83 -7.61 2.39
N ARG A 57 -2.63 -7.28 1.38
CA ARG A 57 -2.07 -7.01 0.04
C ARG A 57 -1.21 -5.77 0.04
N ILE A 58 -1.65 -4.72 0.74
CA ILE A 58 -0.92 -3.45 0.79
C ILE A 58 0.40 -3.63 1.53
N ARG A 59 0.39 -4.38 2.63
CA ARG A 59 1.61 -4.67 3.38
C ARG A 59 2.63 -5.39 2.49
N ALA A 60 2.18 -6.39 1.73
CA ALA A 60 3.04 -7.11 0.82
C ALA A 60 3.58 -6.19 -0.28
N ALA A 61 2.74 -5.30 -0.82
CA ALA A 61 3.16 -4.35 -1.84
C ALA A 61 4.19 -3.37 -1.31
N PHE A 62 4.00 -2.85 -0.10
CA PHE A 62 4.95 -1.95 0.53
C PHE A 62 6.30 -2.64 0.74
N HIS A 63 6.26 -3.86 1.24
CA HIS A 63 7.49 -4.61 1.48
C HIS A 63 8.23 -4.88 0.17
N HIS A 64 7.51 -5.29 -0.86
CA HIS A 64 8.09 -5.57 -2.16
C HIS A 64 8.79 -4.34 -2.74
N ARG A 65 8.16 -3.19 -2.66
CA ARG A 65 8.75 -1.94 -3.14
C ARG A 65 9.98 -1.56 -2.31
N GLY A 66 9.93 -1.79 -1.01
CA GLY A 66 11.08 -1.56 -0.14
C GLY A 66 12.28 -2.44 -0.50
N VAL A 67 12.02 -3.70 -0.81
CA VAL A 67 13.07 -4.62 -1.21
C VAL A 67 13.71 -4.20 -2.54
N ILE A 68 12.90 -3.81 -3.50
CA ILE A 68 13.40 -3.34 -4.79
C ILE A 68 14.27 -2.10 -4.60
N ARG A 69 13.83 -1.17 -3.76
CA ARG A 69 14.58 0.05 -3.48
C ARG A 69 15.93 -0.26 -2.84
N GLN A 70 15.95 -1.16 -1.85
CA GLN A 70 17.18 -1.55 -1.19
C GLN A 70 18.17 -2.20 -2.16
N ARG A 71 17.67 -3.05 -3.04
CA ARG A 71 18.53 -3.67 -4.05
C ARG A 71 19.11 -2.64 -5.02
N GLY A 72 18.31 -1.68 -5.41
CA GLY A 72 18.78 -0.59 -6.25
C GLY A 72 19.86 0.25 -5.60
N GLU A 73 19.67 0.58 -4.32
CA GLU A 73 20.65 1.35 -3.56
C GLU A 73 21.96 0.56 -3.40
N ALA A 74 21.85 -0.72 -3.09
CA ALA A 74 23.03 -1.57 -2.95
C ALA A 74 23.81 -1.67 -4.27
N ALA A 75 23.11 -1.81 -5.38
CA ALA A 75 23.74 -1.86 -6.69
C ALA A 75 24.45 -0.55 -7.02
N LEU A 76 23.83 0.59 -6.67
CA LEU A 76 24.44 1.89 -6.90
C LEU A 76 25.68 2.08 -6.04
N LYS A 77 25.66 1.64 -4.79
CA LYS A 77 26.81 1.73 -3.91
C LYS A 77 27.97 0.90 -4.45
N GLN A 78 27.68 -0.30 -4.92
CA GLN A 78 28.72 -1.15 -5.49
C GLN A 78 29.32 -0.52 -6.73
N ALA A 79 28.50 0.07 -7.59
CA ALA A 79 28.99 0.69 -8.80
C ALA A 79 29.85 1.92 -8.50
N VAL A 80 29.46 2.70 -7.49
CA VAL A 80 30.21 3.92 -7.14
C VAL A 80 31.44 3.61 -6.32
N GLY A 81 31.38 2.59 -5.49
CA GLY A 81 32.49 2.24 -4.63
C GLY A 81 33.60 1.45 -5.29
N ALA A 82 33.43 1.10 -6.54
CA ALA A 82 34.43 0.30 -7.24
C ALA A 82 35.69 1.09 -7.62
#